data_eb5375d7c7987e432533a36074d325f9
#
_entry.id   eb5375d7c7987e432533a36074d325f9
#
_cell.length_a   1.000
_cell.length_b   1.000
_cell.length_c   1.000
_cell.angle_alpha   90.00
_cell.angle_beta   90.00
_cell.angle_gamma   90.00
#
_symmetry.space_group_name_H-M   'P 1'
#
loop_
_entity.id
_entity.type
_entity.pdbx_description
1 polymer ?
#
loop_
_entity_poly.entity_id
_entity_poly.type
_entity_poly.pdbx_seq_one_letter_code
_entity_poly.pdbx_strand_id
1 'polypeptide(L)'
;MHKKGIPWRLWDFILSWVCETGNIVVSSTRYANGRTPIEILTGETPDITEYLDFSPFDWIKYKQKLGRWLGVSHKVGPLMSYWILPESGRPISCTTVQSMSMVDLSTTENAHLMQQYTNNLQQKFAAAPHVPQRELAYFSPHNSLNRV
;
A
#
# COMPACT_ATOMS: atom_id res chain seq x y z
N MET A 1 0.09 18.08 5.07
CA MET A 1 0.26 16.70 4.52
C MET A 1 1.75 16.38 4.52
N HIS A 2 2.23 15.58 5.44
CA HIS A 2 3.60 15.08 5.37
C HIS A 2 3.70 14.14 4.17
N LYS A 3 4.55 14.49 3.20
CA LYS A 3 4.88 13.62 2.08
C LYS A 3 5.58 12.39 2.66
N LYS A 4 4.88 11.27 2.77
CA LYS A 4 5.40 9.99 3.27
C LYS A 4 6.40 9.35 2.30
N GLY A 5 7.20 10.07 1.57
CA GLY A 5 8.33 9.61 0.75
C GLY A 5 8.22 8.18 0.17
N ILE A 6 7.05 7.80 -0.35
CA ILE A 6 6.79 6.44 -0.83
C ILE A 6 7.60 6.20 -2.10
N PRO A 7 8.48 5.19 -2.15
CA PRO A 7 9.18 4.83 -3.36
C PRO A 7 8.22 4.48 -4.48
N TRP A 8 8.50 4.97 -5.68
CA TRP A 8 7.61 4.78 -6.83
C TRP A 8 7.39 3.30 -7.21
N ARG A 9 8.34 2.43 -6.89
CA ARG A 9 8.23 0.97 -7.07
C ARG A 9 7.08 0.31 -6.29
N LEU A 10 6.56 0.99 -5.28
CA LEU A 10 5.47 0.51 -4.43
C LEU A 10 4.13 1.13 -4.80
N TRP A 11 4.07 1.85 -5.91
CA TRP A 11 2.85 2.53 -6.34
C TRP A 11 1.71 1.58 -6.69
N ASP A 12 2.01 0.38 -7.15
CA ASP A 12 1.01 -0.66 -7.41
C ASP A 12 0.24 -1.05 -6.13
N PHE A 13 0.92 -1.17 -4.99
CA PHE A 13 0.27 -1.41 -3.70
C PHE A 13 -0.58 -0.21 -3.27
N ILE A 14 -0.07 0.99 -3.43
CA ILE A 14 -0.80 2.22 -3.08
C ILE A 14 -2.02 2.39 -3.97
N LEU A 15 -1.88 2.13 -5.27
CA LEU A 15 -2.99 2.21 -6.22
C LEU A 15 -4.07 1.16 -5.90
N SER A 16 -3.68 -0.07 -5.59
CA SER A 16 -4.62 -1.11 -5.14
C SER A 16 -5.38 -0.66 -3.90
N TRP A 17 -4.68 -0.13 -2.90
CA TRP A 17 -5.33 0.38 -1.70
C TRP A 17 -6.29 1.53 -1.99
N VAL A 18 -5.92 2.48 -2.84
CA VAL A 18 -6.79 3.60 -3.24
C VAL A 18 -8.04 3.10 -3.97
N CYS A 19 -7.89 2.13 -4.87
CA CYS A 19 -9.03 1.54 -5.58
C CYS A 19 -9.96 0.77 -4.63
N GLU A 20 -9.39 -0.05 -3.75
CA GLU A 20 -10.14 -0.83 -2.77
C GLU A 20 -10.91 0.07 -1.80
N THR A 21 -10.23 1.06 -1.21
CA THR A 21 -10.87 2.01 -0.30
C THR A 21 -11.91 2.88 -1.00
N GLY A 22 -11.67 3.28 -2.25
CA GLY A 22 -12.64 4.01 -3.06
C GLY A 22 -13.94 3.24 -3.31
N ASN A 23 -13.88 1.91 -3.37
CA ASN A 23 -15.05 1.04 -3.56
C ASN A 23 -15.87 0.84 -2.29
N ILE A 24 -15.26 0.98 -1.12
CA ILE A 24 -15.91 0.76 0.19
C ILE A 24 -16.28 2.06 0.93
N VAL A 25 -15.84 3.21 0.42
CA VAL A 25 -16.21 4.53 0.96
C VAL A 25 -17.47 5.04 0.28
N VAL A 26 -18.32 5.69 1.06
CA VAL A 26 -19.57 6.28 0.56
C VAL A 26 -19.26 7.32 -0.51
N SER A 27 -19.87 7.16 -1.66
CA SER A 27 -19.76 8.12 -2.76
C SER A 27 -20.68 9.32 -2.56
N SER A 28 -20.14 10.51 -2.76
CA SER A 28 -20.92 11.76 -2.75
C SER A 28 -21.69 12.01 -4.04
N THR A 29 -21.60 11.10 -5.03
CA THR A 29 -22.32 11.26 -6.30
C THR A 29 -23.83 11.14 -6.12
N ARG A 30 -24.59 11.91 -6.89
CA ARG A 30 -26.07 11.92 -6.84
C ARG A 30 -26.71 10.55 -7.04
N TYR A 31 -26.07 9.69 -7.78
CA TYR A 31 -26.58 8.35 -8.12
C TYR A 31 -26.34 7.32 -7.02
N ALA A 32 -25.45 7.61 -6.09
CA ALA A 32 -25.07 6.65 -5.04
C ALA A 32 -26.04 6.63 -3.84
N ASN A 33 -26.85 7.69 -3.63
CA ASN A 33 -27.79 7.81 -2.51
C ASN A 33 -27.17 7.45 -1.14
N GLY A 34 -25.92 7.85 -0.90
CA GLY A 34 -25.23 7.52 0.34
C GLY A 34 -24.73 6.06 0.45
N ARG A 35 -24.70 5.33 -0.66
CA ARG A 35 -24.16 3.95 -0.70
C ARG A 35 -22.72 3.94 -1.20
N THR A 36 -22.01 2.88 -0.88
CA THR A 36 -20.70 2.60 -1.46
C THR A 36 -20.83 1.99 -2.86
N PRO A 37 -19.82 2.13 -3.73
CA PRO A 37 -19.85 1.47 -5.05
C PRO A 37 -20.06 -0.04 -4.97
N ILE A 38 -19.43 -0.71 -4.02
CA ILE A 38 -19.60 -2.18 -3.85
C ILE A 38 -20.99 -2.54 -3.37
N GLU A 39 -21.60 -1.74 -2.50
CA GLU A 39 -22.96 -1.93 -2.02
C GLU A 39 -23.99 -1.77 -3.16
N ILE A 40 -23.76 -0.82 -4.07
CA ILE A 40 -24.60 -0.67 -5.26
C ILE A 40 -24.53 -1.91 -6.16
N LEU A 41 -23.35 -2.49 -6.29
CA LEU A 41 -23.09 -3.63 -7.16
C LEU A 41 -23.59 -4.95 -6.57
N THR A 42 -23.34 -5.18 -5.28
CA THR A 42 -23.60 -6.47 -4.61
C THR A 42 -24.89 -6.48 -3.79
N GLY A 43 -25.41 -5.31 -3.40
CA GLY A 43 -26.52 -5.18 -2.46
C GLY A 43 -26.14 -5.37 -0.99
N GLU A 44 -24.89 -5.65 -0.69
CA GLU A 44 -24.39 -5.91 0.67
C GLU A 44 -23.45 -4.80 1.14
N THR A 45 -23.59 -4.39 2.39
CA THR A 45 -22.68 -3.41 3.01
C THR A 45 -21.30 -4.04 3.21
N PRO A 46 -20.21 -3.45 2.70
CA PRO A 46 -18.88 -4.02 2.81
C PRO A 46 -18.35 -3.97 4.25
N ASP A 47 -17.58 -4.98 4.63
CA ASP A 47 -16.78 -4.94 5.85
C ASP A 47 -15.52 -4.11 5.62
N ILE A 48 -15.40 -3.01 6.36
CA ILE A 48 -14.26 -2.07 6.25
C ILE A 48 -13.21 -2.27 7.32
N THR A 49 -13.38 -3.27 8.18
CA THR A 49 -12.52 -3.47 9.38
C THR A 49 -11.04 -3.57 9.01
N GLU A 50 -10.72 -4.25 7.91
CA GLU A 50 -9.34 -4.45 7.45
C GLU A 50 -8.64 -3.15 7.03
N TYR A 51 -9.39 -2.10 6.75
CA TYR A 51 -8.88 -0.83 6.22
C TYR A 51 -8.80 0.29 7.26
N LEU A 52 -9.33 0.06 8.46
CA LEU A 52 -9.43 1.10 9.50
C LEU A 52 -8.16 1.28 10.32
N ASP A 53 -7.39 0.20 10.51
CA ASP A 53 -6.28 0.18 11.47
C ASP A 53 -5.01 0.85 10.96
N PHE A 54 -4.81 0.89 9.64
CA PHE A 54 -3.55 1.30 9.04
C PHE A 54 -3.75 2.24 7.86
N SER A 55 -2.80 3.16 7.70
CA SER A 55 -2.69 3.99 6.51
C SER A 55 -1.48 3.55 5.66
N PRO A 56 -1.51 3.80 4.34
CA PRO A 56 -0.40 3.45 3.47
C PRO A 56 0.93 3.98 3.97
N PHE A 57 1.91 3.11 4.00
CA PHE A 57 3.27 3.40 4.40
C PHE A 57 3.43 3.80 5.89
N ASP A 58 2.49 3.40 6.74
CA ASP A 58 2.64 3.55 8.17
C ASP A 58 3.71 2.61 8.72
N TRP A 59 4.38 3.06 9.80
CA TRP A 59 5.29 2.22 10.55
C TRP A 59 4.53 1.17 11.34
N ILE A 60 4.97 -0.08 11.20
CA ILE A 60 4.38 -1.22 11.87
C ILE A 60 5.46 -2.14 12.45
N LYS A 61 5.06 -2.95 13.42
CA LYS A 61 5.87 -4.06 13.92
C LYS A 61 5.25 -5.39 13.48
N TYR A 62 6.07 -6.27 12.94
CA TYR A 62 5.71 -7.65 12.62
C TYR A 62 6.81 -8.57 13.13
N LYS A 63 6.47 -9.62 13.86
CA LYS A 63 7.46 -10.55 14.44
C LYS A 63 8.64 -9.81 15.12
N GLN A 64 8.35 -8.77 15.88
CA GLN A 64 9.32 -7.90 16.57
C GLN A 64 10.29 -7.13 15.66
N LYS A 65 10.00 -7.06 14.37
CA LYS A 65 10.77 -6.28 13.38
C LYS A 65 9.98 -5.07 12.92
N LEU A 66 10.71 -4.04 12.48
CA LEU A 66 10.10 -2.87 11.84
C LEU A 66 9.78 -3.15 10.37
N GLY A 67 8.67 -2.59 9.92
CA GLY A 67 8.25 -2.62 8.53
C GLY A 67 7.34 -1.45 8.19
N ARG A 68 6.96 -1.38 6.92
CA ARG A 68 5.96 -0.43 6.42
C ARG A 68 4.73 -1.19 5.95
N TRP A 69 3.56 -0.68 6.30
CA TRP A 69 2.30 -1.24 5.82
C TRP A 69 2.05 -0.83 4.37
N LEU A 70 1.69 -1.79 3.51
CA LEU A 70 1.46 -1.54 2.09
C LEU A 70 0.00 -1.74 1.66
N GLY A 71 -0.78 -2.48 2.41
CA GLY A 71 -2.17 -2.74 2.06
C GLY A 71 -2.68 -4.07 2.58
N VAL A 72 -3.91 -4.41 2.21
CA VAL A 72 -4.55 -5.69 2.55
C VAL A 72 -4.09 -6.75 1.57
N SER A 73 -3.77 -7.94 2.07
CA SER A 73 -3.40 -9.09 1.25
C SER A 73 -4.57 -10.05 1.10
N HIS A 74 -5.03 -10.26 -0.11
CA HIS A 74 -6.13 -11.20 -0.41
C HIS A 74 -5.64 -12.61 -0.77
N LYS A 75 -4.33 -12.88 -0.63
CA LYS A 75 -3.74 -14.16 -1.09
C LYS A 75 -3.82 -15.29 -0.08
N VAL A 76 -4.12 -15.02 1.18
CA VAL A 76 -3.99 -16.00 2.28
C VAL A 76 -5.34 -16.30 2.90
N GLY A 77 -6.23 -16.95 2.15
CA GLY A 77 -7.48 -17.52 2.68
C GLY A 77 -8.37 -16.53 3.45
N PRO A 78 -9.21 -17.02 4.37
CA PRO A 78 -10.15 -16.18 5.11
C PRO A 78 -9.53 -15.40 6.27
N LEU A 79 -8.24 -15.57 6.54
CA LEU A 79 -7.55 -14.84 7.60
C LEU A 79 -7.16 -13.46 7.12
N MET A 80 -7.43 -12.46 7.96
CA MET A 80 -7.00 -11.09 7.76
C MET A 80 -5.48 -11.04 7.64
N SER A 81 -4.96 -10.63 6.49
CA SER A 81 -3.54 -10.53 6.24
C SER A 81 -3.19 -9.24 5.49
N TYR A 82 -1.96 -8.78 5.68
CA TYR A 82 -1.51 -7.50 5.18
C TYR A 82 -0.21 -7.64 4.40
N TRP A 83 -0.05 -6.81 3.37
CA TRP A 83 1.21 -6.61 2.70
C TRP A 83 2.12 -5.70 3.52
N ILE A 84 3.32 -6.15 3.78
CA ILE A 84 4.31 -5.47 4.58
C ILE A 84 5.61 -5.36 3.79
N LEU A 85 6.23 -4.20 3.85
CA LEU A 85 7.58 -3.99 3.33
C LEU A 85 8.60 -4.16 4.46
N PRO A 86 9.35 -5.26 4.48
CA PRO A 86 10.46 -5.45 5.40
C PRO A 86 11.70 -4.68 4.93
N GLU A 87 12.71 -4.63 5.78
CA GLU A 87 14.02 -4.05 5.48
C GLU A 87 14.70 -4.69 4.24
N SER A 88 14.33 -5.93 3.92
CA SER A 88 14.84 -6.63 2.73
C SER A 88 14.39 -6.01 1.40
N GLY A 89 13.39 -5.13 1.41
CA GLY A 89 12.85 -4.49 0.21
C GLY A 89 11.89 -5.37 -0.61
N ARG A 90 11.60 -6.59 -0.17
CA ARG A 90 10.63 -7.50 -0.82
C ARG A 90 9.35 -7.57 -0.02
N PRO A 91 8.20 -7.15 -0.56
CA PRO A 91 6.93 -7.25 0.13
C PRO A 91 6.60 -8.69 0.53
N ILE A 92 6.13 -8.85 1.77
CA ILE A 92 5.67 -10.13 2.31
C ILE A 92 4.25 -10.00 2.84
N SER A 93 3.52 -11.11 2.90
CA SER A 93 2.20 -11.18 3.54
C SER A 93 2.33 -11.66 4.97
N CYS A 94 1.67 -10.97 5.90
CA CYS A 94 1.71 -11.30 7.33
C CYS A 94 0.34 -11.07 7.98
N THR A 95 -0.05 -11.98 8.87
CA THR A 95 -1.32 -11.88 9.60
C THR A 95 -1.19 -11.13 10.93
N THR A 96 -0.02 -11.20 11.55
CA THR A 96 0.23 -10.56 12.86
C THR A 96 1.00 -9.26 12.65
N VAL A 97 0.30 -8.16 12.74
CA VAL A 97 0.83 -6.81 12.55
C VAL A 97 0.35 -5.92 13.69
N GLN A 98 1.25 -5.12 14.23
CA GLN A 98 0.95 -4.15 15.27
C GLN A 98 1.27 -2.74 14.79
N SER A 99 0.34 -1.82 15.01
CA SER A 99 0.60 -0.39 14.79
C SER A 99 1.61 0.13 15.81
N MET A 100 2.45 1.05 15.40
CA MET A 100 3.33 1.76 16.32
C MET A 100 2.61 2.96 16.91
N SER A 101 2.60 3.06 18.25
CA SER A 101 2.03 4.20 18.94
C SER A 101 2.89 5.46 18.72
N MET A 102 2.30 6.64 18.96
CA MET A 102 3.05 7.91 18.89
C MET A 102 4.22 7.93 19.89
N VAL A 103 4.07 7.24 21.03
CA VAL A 103 5.13 7.09 22.02
C VAL A 103 6.26 6.24 21.48
N ASP A 104 5.93 5.11 20.84
CA ASP A 104 6.94 4.24 20.22
C ASP A 104 7.72 4.97 19.11
N LEU A 105 7.02 5.80 18.32
CA LEU A 105 7.65 6.59 17.24
C LEU A 105 8.59 7.69 17.78
N SER A 106 8.35 8.19 19.00
CA SER A 106 9.16 9.23 19.64
C SER A 106 10.37 8.70 20.41
N THR A 107 10.45 7.39 20.61
CA THR A 107 11.57 6.76 21.35
C THR A 107 12.86 6.83 20.52
N THR A 108 13.97 7.21 21.17
CA THR A 108 15.27 7.38 20.50
C THR A 108 15.79 6.09 19.87
N GLU A 109 15.56 4.94 20.50
CA GLU A 109 15.90 3.63 19.96
C GLU A 109 15.17 3.34 18.65
N ASN A 110 13.86 3.57 18.64
CA ASN A 110 13.04 3.35 17.46
C ASN A 110 13.38 4.35 16.35
N ALA A 111 13.71 5.60 16.69
CA ALA A 111 14.16 6.59 15.71
C ALA A 111 15.44 6.14 14.97
N HIS A 112 16.41 5.58 15.70
CA HIS A 112 17.63 5.03 15.10
C HIS A 112 17.34 3.82 14.21
N LEU A 113 16.48 2.90 14.66
CA LEU A 113 16.08 1.74 13.87
C LEU A 113 15.31 2.14 12.60
N MET A 114 14.44 3.14 12.69
CA MET A 114 13.68 3.66 11.54
C MET A 114 14.64 4.30 10.51
N GLN A 115 15.65 5.04 10.96
CA GLN A 115 16.65 5.63 10.09
C GLN A 115 17.51 4.57 9.41
N GLN A 116 17.95 3.56 10.15
CA GLN A 116 18.70 2.43 9.61
C GLN A 116 17.87 1.66 8.57
N TYR A 117 16.61 1.38 8.87
CA TYR A 117 15.67 0.76 7.93
C TYR A 117 15.54 1.56 6.63
N THR A 118 15.36 2.88 6.74
CA THR A 118 15.20 3.76 5.58
C THR A 118 16.47 3.77 4.72
N ASN A 119 17.64 3.85 5.34
CA ASN A 119 18.93 3.84 4.63
C ASN A 119 19.14 2.50 3.89
N ASN A 120 18.87 1.38 4.55
CA ASN A 120 19.01 0.06 3.96
C ASN A 120 18.03 -0.15 2.79
N LEU A 121 16.81 0.35 2.94
CA LEU A 121 15.80 0.27 1.89
C LEU A 121 16.20 1.12 0.67
N GLN A 122 16.70 2.33 0.88
CA GLN A 122 17.18 3.21 -0.19
C GLN A 122 18.34 2.58 -0.95
N GLN A 123 19.30 1.98 -0.26
CA GLN A 123 20.42 1.28 -0.89
C GLN A 123 19.92 0.12 -1.79
N LYS A 124 18.98 -0.66 -1.31
CA LYS A 124 18.43 -1.79 -2.08
C LYS A 124 17.62 -1.34 -3.29
N PHE A 125 16.88 -0.26 -3.16
CA PHE A 125 16.11 0.29 -4.28
C PHE A 125 17.00 1.01 -5.30
N ALA A 126 18.10 1.62 -4.88
CA ALA A 126 19.08 2.21 -5.80
C ALA A 126 19.88 1.16 -6.57
N ALA A 127 20.19 0.02 -5.93
CA ALA A 127 20.92 -1.10 -6.54
C ALA A 127 20.06 -1.96 -7.48
N ALA A 128 18.74 -1.83 -7.45
CA ALA A 128 17.88 -2.63 -8.32
C ALA A 128 17.88 -2.06 -9.75
N PRO A 129 17.95 -2.93 -10.79
CA PRO A 129 18.00 -2.50 -12.16
C PRO A 129 16.78 -1.65 -12.52
N HIS A 130 17.04 -0.53 -13.18
CA HIS A 130 16.03 0.32 -13.79
C HIS A 130 15.07 -0.54 -14.61
N VAL A 131 13.76 -0.41 -14.36
CA VAL A 131 12.76 -1.06 -15.23
C VAL A 131 13.03 -0.64 -16.67
N PRO A 132 13.26 -1.57 -17.60
CA PRO A 132 13.57 -1.21 -18.96
C PRO A 132 12.44 -0.35 -19.53
N GLN A 133 12.77 0.74 -20.19
CA GLN A 133 11.81 1.66 -20.83
C GLN A 133 10.86 0.99 -21.85
N ARG A 134 11.04 -0.29 -22.14
CA ARG A 134 10.19 -1.07 -23.04
C ARG A 134 8.73 -1.19 -22.59
N GLU A 135 8.45 -1.16 -21.30
CA GLU A 135 7.05 -1.23 -20.83
C GLU A 135 6.32 0.11 -20.95
N LEU A 136 7.04 1.24 -20.94
CA LEU A 136 6.45 2.56 -21.15
C LEU A 136 6.07 2.81 -22.62
N ALA A 137 6.65 2.08 -23.57
CA ALA A 137 6.33 2.21 -25.00
C ALA A 137 4.93 1.67 -25.35
N TYR A 138 4.33 0.83 -24.51
CA TYR A 138 2.98 0.30 -24.72
C TYR A 138 1.88 1.33 -24.47
N PHE A 139 2.15 2.39 -23.74
CA PHE A 139 1.21 3.48 -23.45
C PHE A 139 1.48 4.76 -24.24
N SER A 140 2.31 4.71 -25.28
CA SER A 140 2.50 5.86 -26.16
C SER A 140 1.29 6.02 -27.07
N PRO A 141 0.59 7.17 -27.03
CA PRO A 141 -0.63 7.42 -27.82
C PRO A 141 -0.38 7.50 -29.34
N HIS A 142 0.87 7.38 -29.78
CA HIS A 142 1.23 7.46 -31.20
C HIS A 142 1.12 6.14 -31.99
N ASN A 143 0.83 5.00 -31.35
CA ASN A 143 0.73 3.72 -32.05
C ASN A 143 -0.68 3.36 -32.56
N SER A 144 -1.65 4.26 -32.46
CA SER A 144 -3.03 4.00 -32.90
C SER A 144 -3.37 4.52 -34.31
N LEU A 145 -2.42 5.09 -35.05
CA LEU A 145 -2.72 5.73 -36.35
C LEU A 145 -2.12 5.05 -37.59
N ASN A 146 -1.52 3.87 -37.47
CA ASN A 146 -1.03 3.11 -38.64
C ASN A 146 -1.61 1.68 -38.68
N ARG A 147 -2.94 1.59 -38.72
CA ARG A 147 -3.65 0.44 -39.30
C ARG A 147 -4.55 0.96 -40.41
N VAL A 148 -3.99 1.07 -41.53
CA VAL A 148 -4.73 1.01 -42.80
C VAL A 148 -4.64 -0.42 -43.30
#